data_51e07a19fee0617dd594816cbc6dabf1
#
_entry.id   51e07a19fee0617dd594816cbc6dabf1
#
_cell.length_a   1.000
_cell.length_b   1.000
_cell.length_c   1.000
_cell.angle_alpha   90.00
_cell.angle_beta   90.00
_cell.angle_gamma   90.00
#
_symmetry.space_group_name_H-M   'P 1'
#
loop_
_entity.id
_entity.type
_entity.pdbx_description
1 polymer ?
#
loop_
_entity_poly.entity_id
_entity_poly.type
_entity_poly.pdbx_seq_one_letter_code
_entity_poly.pdbx_strand_id
1 'polypeptide(L)'
;MQGLKILQKSAELHEARWWEAEAGGKVHCYLCPRHCHIGEGQAGFCYIRANEGGKLYSLGYAHPAAMQVDPIEKKPLNHFLPGTRVFSMGTAGCNMGCFFCQNWDISKSRADQVGSSYVPPEDVVLLAIQNRCDSIAFTYNEPTIWGEYVIDICSAAKEAGLNTVMVSNGYITYDAFHDIYDHTDAANIDLKAFTEKFYGEITLTHLQPVLDMLLWLKNETNVWFEITNLMIPTLNDAAEETRELCGWILEHLGPDVPLHFTAFHPDFKLQDKPRTPAETLHAARRIALNAGLHYVYEGNIYSDGADTSCPSCKTLLVKRSWHDVQLNRLQTGKCPKCGTAIPGRWANPHGKTPQKLYEHARVVAASKYSDLNL
;
A
#
# COMPACT_ATOMS: atom_id res chain seq x y z
N MET A 1 -18.71 -21.47 9.92
CA MET A 1 -20.11 -21.49 9.44
C MET A 1 -20.97 -20.30 9.90
N GLN A 2 -20.65 -19.61 11.01
CA GLN A 2 -21.45 -18.44 11.46
C GLN A 2 -21.16 -17.14 10.68
N GLY A 3 -19.93 -16.90 10.22
CA GLY A 3 -19.54 -15.65 9.55
C GLY A 3 -20.21 -15.42 8.19
N LEU A 4 -20.29 -16.45 7.34
CA LEU A 4 -21.00 -16.36 6.04
C LEU A 4 -22.49 -16.06 6.18
N LYS A 5 -23.15 -16.60 7.22
CA LYS A 5 -24.59 -16.37 7.46
C LYS A 5 -24.96 -14.94 7.90
N ILE A 6 -24.01 -14.18 8.45
CA ILE A 6 -24.27 -12.79 8.91
C ILE A 6 -24.20 -11.82 7.72
N LEU A 7 -23.28 -12.05 6.77
CA LEU A 7 -23.17 -11.24 5.55
C LEU A 7 -24.30 -11.52 4.54
N GLN A 8 -24.86 -12.73 4.51
CA GLN A 8 -25.99 -13.13 3.63
C GLN A 8 -27.28 -12.32 3.83
N LYS A 9 -27.41 -11.56 4.90
CA LYS A 9 -28.65 -10.80 5.18
C LYS A 9 -28.72 -9.40 4.55
N SER A 10 -27.62 -8.86 3.98
CA SER A 10 -27.57 -7.46 3.55
C SER A 10 -26.90 -7.15 2.20
N ALA A 11 -26.19 -8.10 1.55
CA ALA A 11 -25.58 -7.85 0.24
C ALA A 11 -25.46 -9.15 -0.56
N GLU A 12 -25.57 -9.07 -1.88
CA GLU A 12 -25.20 -10.14 -2.79
C GLU A 12 -23.69 -10.40 -2.66
N LEU A 13 -23.29 -11.68 -2.51
CA LEU A 13 -21.87 -12.06 -2.46
C LEU A 13 -21.22 -11.72 -3.80
N HIS A 14 -20.09 -11.01 -3.76
CA HIS A 14 -19.32 -10.69 -4.95
C HIS A 14 -18.43 -11.88 -5.34
N GLU A 15 -18.66 -12.49 -6.52
CA GLU A 15 -17.83 -13.60 -7.01
C GLU A 15 -16.40 -13.09 -7.24
N ALA A 16 -15.43 -13.81 -6.67
CA ALA A 16 -14.03 -13.44 -6.75
C ALA A 16 -13.44 -13.75 -8.13
N ARG A 17 -12.33 -13.09 -8.48
CA ARG A 17 -11.46 -13.42 -9.63
C ARG A 17 -10.30 -14.30 -9.15
N TRP A 18 -9.46 -14.74 -10.06
CA TRP A 18 -8.20 -15.47 -9.82
C TRP A 18 -8.41 -16.76 -9.00
N TRP A 19 -9.32 -17.60 -9.47
CA TRP A 19 -9.58 -18.90 -8.91
C TRP A 19 -10.06 -19.89 -9.98
N GLU A 20 -9.96 -21.18 -9.65
CA GLU A 20 -10.51 -22.29 -10.45
C GLU A 20 -11.18 -23.31 -9.55
N ALA A 21 -12.15 -24.04 -10.12
CA ALA A 21 -12.86 -25.10 -9.39
C ALA A 21 -12.00 -26.37 -9.32
N GLU A 22 -12.05 -27.05 -8.18
CA GLU A 22 -11.39 -28.35 -7.95
C GLU A 22 -12.38 -29.45 -7.62
N ALA A 23 -11.90 -30.69 -7.69
CA ALA A 23 -12.70 -31.87 -7.34
C ALA A 23 -13.21 -31.79 -5.88
N GLY A 24 -14.42 -32.32 -5.67
CA GLY A 24 -15.02 -32.37 -4.33
C GLY A 24 -15.55 -31.03 -3.80
N GLY A 25 -15.85 -30.07 -4.69
CA GLY A 25 -16.41 -28.76 -4.32
C GLY A 25 -15.38 -27.82 -3.70
N LYS A 26 -14.10 -28.10 -3.85
CA LYS A 26 -13.02 -27.18 -3.47
C LYS A 26 -12.78 -26.14 -4.55
N VAL A 27 -12.10 -25.06 -4.19
CA VAL A 27 -11.61 -24.03 -5.12
C VAL A 27 -10.13 -23.78 -4.86
N HIS A 28 -9.36 -23.55 -5.91
CA HIS A 28 -7.98 -23.11 -5.86
C HIS A 28 -7.92 -21.61 -6.13
N CYS A 29 -7.52 -20.82 -5.14
CA CYS A 29 -7.30 -19.38 -5.27
C CYS A 29 -5.83 -19.12 -5.60
N TYR A 30 -5.57 -18.53 -6.77
CA TYR A 30 -4.21 -18.21 -7.23
C TYR A 30 -3.90 -16.70 -7.28
N LEU A 31 -4.67 -15.88 -6.56
CA LEU A 31 -4.44 -14.42 -6.44
C LEU A 31 -3.05 -14.07 -5.89
N CYS A 32 -2.54 -14.85 -4.96
CA CYS A 32 -1.25 -14.63 -4.34
C CYS A 32 -0.46 -15.94 -4.21
N PRO A 33 0.87 -15.91 -3.98
CA PRO A 33 1.72 -17.10 -3.93
C PRO A 33 1.42 -18.10 -2.79
N ARG A 34 0.31 -17.90 -2.05
CA ARG A 34 -0.18 -18.92 -1.12
C ARG A 34 -0.93 -20.06 -1.80
N HIS A 35 -1.48 -19.84 -2.99
CA HIS A 35 -2.20 -20.86 -3.76
C HIS A 35 -3.16 -21.67 -2.87
N CYS A 36 -4.10 -20.98 -2.21
CA CYS A 36 -4.98 -21.61 -1.22
C CYS A 36 -5.96 -22.59 -1.89
N HIS A 37 -5.97 -23.85 -1.42
CA HIS A 37 -7.01 -24.82 -1.74
C HIS A 37 -8.09 -24.79 -0.67
N ILE A 38 -9.25 -24.22 -1.00
CA ILE A 38 -10.28 -23.81 -0.03
C ILE A 38 -11.48 -24.75 -0.16
N GLY A 39 -11.78 -25.49 0.91
CA GLY A 39 -12.97 -26.36 0.99
C GLY A 39 -14.26 -25.58 1.17
N GLU A 40 -15.39 -26.27 0.97
CA GLU A 40 -16.74 -25.73 1.18
C GLU A 40 -16.91 -25.07 2.56
N GLY A 41 -17.42 -23.85 2.60
CA GLY A 41 -17.62 -23.07 3.82
C GLY A 41 -16.33 -22.58 4.51
N GLN A 42 -15.17 -22.74 3.87
CA GLN A 42 -13.88 -22.28 4.38
C GLN A 42 -13.42 -21.00 3.70
N ALA A 43 -12.48 -20.31 4.33
CA ALA A 43 -11.77 -19.16 3.75
C ALA A 43 -10.28 -19.45 3.61
N GLY A 44 -9.61 -18.79 2.67
CA GLY A 44 -8.16 -18.80 2.52
C GLY A 44 -7.45 -18.14 3.70
N PHE A 45 -6.12 -18.16 3.68
CA PHE A 45 -5.28 -17.57 4.74
C PHE A 45 -5.62 -16.10 5.04
N CYS A 46 -6.06 -15.35 4.04
CA CYS A 46 -6.44 -13.94 4.19
C CYS A 46 -7.79 -13.69 4.86
N TYR A 47 -8.58 -14.74 5.15
CA TYR A 47 -9.90 -14.74 5.80
C TYR A 47 -11.05 -14.12 5.00
N ILE A 48 -10.81 -13.43 3.89
CA ILE A 48 -11.85 -12.74 3.12
C ILE A 48 -12.12 -13.32 1.73
N ARG A 49 -11.39 -14.34 1.33
CA ARG A 49 -11.67 -15.11 0.11
C ARG A 49 -12.19 -16.48 0.53
N ALA A 50 -13.49 -16.69 0.33
CA ALA A 50 -14.21 -17.84 0.88
C ALA A 50 -14.92 -18.65 -0.20
N ASN A 51 -14.93 -19.99 -0.02
CA ASN A 51 -15.66 -20.91 -0.89
C ASN A 51 -17.07 -21.11 -0.37
N GLU A 52 -18.06 -20.92 -1.24
CA GLU A 52 -19.46 -21.25 -1.00
C GLU A 52 -20.07 -21.84 -2.27
N GLY A 53 -20.62 -23.05 -2.17
CA GLY A 53 -21.21 -23.76 -3.29
C GLY A 53 -20.22 -24.12 -4.41
N GLY A 54 -18.93 -24.30 -4.10
CA GLY A 54 -17.89 -24.58 -5.09
C GLY A 54 -17.45 -23.37 -5.91
N LYS A 55 -17.74 -22.16 -5.44
CA LYS A 55 -17.33 -20.87 -6.01
C LYS A 55 -16.57 -20.05 -4.98
N LEU A 56 -15.61 -19.23 -5.44
CA LEU A 56 -14.88 -18.31 -4.58
C LEU A 56 -15.55 -16.94 -4.55
N TYR A 57 -15.71 -16.38 -3.35
CA TYR A 57 -16.29 -15.05 -3.13
C TYR A 57 -15.35 -14.14 -2.37
N SER A 58 -15.40 -12.83 -2.68
CA SER A 58 -14.68 -11.76 -1.98
C SER A 58 -15.57 -11.15 -0.90
N LEU A 59 -15.34 -11.52 0.36
CA LEU A 59 -16.13 -11.02 1.51
C LEU A 59 -15.80 -9.57 1.87
N GLY A 60 -14.68 -9.04 1.37
CA GLY A 60 -14.26 -7.66 1.57
C GLY A 60 -14.80 -6.67 0.53
N TYR A 61 -15.41 -7.16 -0.55
CA TYR A 61 -15.92 -6.27 -1.61
C TYR A 61 -16.99 -5.33 -1.07
N ALA A 62 -16.82 -4.03 -1.28
CA ALA A 62 -17.65 -2.94 -0.76
C ALA A 62 -17.80 -2.88 0.78
N HIS A 63 -16.93 -3.59 1.54
CA HIS A 63 -16.94 -3.61 2.99
C HIS A 63 -15.58 -3.19 3.57
N PRO A 64 -15.20 -1.89 3.46
CA PRO A 64 -13.97 -1.39 4.06
C PRO A 64 -14.05 -1.48 5.60
N ALA A 65 -12.95 -1.96 6.22
CA ALA A 65 -12.80 -2.04 7.68
C ALA A 65 -12.25 -0.73 8.28
N ALA A 66 -11.57 0.07 7.47
CA ALA A 66 -11.01 1.36 7.87
C ALA A 66 -11.07 2.35 6.71
N MET A 67 -11.43 3.60 7.02
CA MET A 67 -11.41 4.72 6.09
C MET A 67 -10.93 5.98 6.84
N GLN A 68 -9.99 6.73 6.27
CA GLN A 68 -9.47 7.98 6.85
C GLN A 68 -8.92 8.91 5.77
N VAL A 69 -8.76 10.18 6.11
CA VAL A 69 -8.04 11.14 5.29
C VAL A 69 -6.64 11.34 5.86
N ASP A 70 -5.63 11.06 5.05
CA ASP A 70 -4.23 11.16 5.43
C ASP A 70 -3.45 12.10 4.49
N PRO A 71 -2.28 12.61 4.88
CA PRO A 71 -1.31 13.16 3.91
C PRO A 71 -0.70 12.02 3.07
N ILE A 72 -0.35 12.32 1.81
CA ILE A 72 0.25 11.33 0.90
C ILE A 72 1.59 10.80 1.44
N GLU A 73 2.35 11.61 2.16
CA GLU A 73 3.61 11.24 2.80
C GLU A 73 3.45 10.10 3.83
N LYS A 74 2.26 9.94 4.41
CA LYS A 74 1.96 8.80 5.31
C LYS A 74 1.83 7.46 4.56
N LYS A 75 1.80 7.48 3.22
CA LYS A 75 1.81 6.30 2.36
C LYS A 75 3.21 5.89 1.91
N PRO A 76 4.24 6.28 2.59
CA PRO A 76 5.62 6.62 2.26
C PRO A 76 5.82 6.92 0.76
N LEU A 77 5.14 7.94 0.26
CA LEU A 77 5.26 8.42 -1.11
C LEU A 77 5.77 9.86 -1.10
N ASN A 78 7.09 10.02 -1.26
CA ASN A 78 7.77 11.32 -1.22
C ASN A 78 7.91 11.96 -2.59
N HIS A 79 7.80 11.18 -3.67
CA HIS A 79 7.90 11.62 -5.06
C HIS A 79 6.59 11.52 -5.83
N PHE A 80 5.48 11.38 -5.12
CA PHE A 80 4.14 11.35 -5.72
C PHE A 80 3.25 12.40 -5.04
N LEU A 81 2.90 13.47 -5.79
CA LEU A 81 2.00 14.55 -5.40
C LEU A 81 2.24 15.10 -3.96
N PRO A 82 3.46 15.50 -3.60
CA PRO A 82 3.80 15.86 -2.22
C PRO A 82 2.94 16.99 -1.67
N GLY A 83 2.48 16.83 -0.42
CA GLY A 83 1.63 17.78 0.30
C GLY A 83 0.14 17.66 -0.04
N THR A 84 -0.28 16.64 -0.80
CA THR A 84 -1.70 16.40 -1.10
C THR A 84 -2.38 15.50 -0.06
N ARG A 85 -3.70 15.51 -0.05
CA ARG A 85 -4.53 14.64 0.79
C ARG A 85 -4.91 13.39 0.02
N VAL A 86 -4.94 12.26 0.73
CA VAL A 86 -5.32 10.96 0.19
C VAL A 86 -6.44 10.34 1.03
N PHE A 87 -7.48 9.84 0.37
CA PHE A 87 -8.52 9.04 1.02
C PHE A 87 -8.03 7.62 1.17
N SER A 88 -7.73 7.21 2.39
CA SER A 88 -7.11 5.95 2.74
C SER A 88 -8.14 4.93 3.18
N MET A 89 -8.05 3.71 2.69
CA MET A 89 -8.96 2.63 3.06
C MET A 89 -8.27 1.28 3.15
N GLY A 90 -8.80 0.43 4.01
CA GLY A 90 -8.35 -0.94 4.21
C GLY A 90 -9.50 -1.89 4.47
N THR A 91 -9.28 -3.19 4.27
CA THR A 91 -10.26 -4.25 4.49
C THR A 91 -9.91 -5.07 5.75
N ALA A 92 -10.67 -6.14 6.02
CA ALA A 92 -10.27 -7.16 6.98
C ALA A 92 -9.28 -8.15 6.34
N GLY A 93 -8.45 -8.79 7.15
CA GLY A 93 -7.54 -9.85 6.71
C GLY A 93 -6.25 -9.35 6.03
N CYS A 94 -5.36 -10.27 5.70
CA CYS A 94 -4.09 -10.04 5.00
C CYS A 94 -3.52 -11.37 4.50
N ASN A 95 -2.81 -11.38 3.38
CA ASN A 95 -2.13 -12.57 2.88
C ASN A 95 -0.76 -12.83 3.53
N MET A 96 -0.26 -11.94 4.39
CA MET A 96 0.94 -12.14 5.22
C MET A 96 0.59 -12.33 6.71
N GLY A 97 1.46 -13.06 7.42
CA GLY A 97 1.32 -13.37 8.84
C GLY A 97 2.20 -12.55 9.78
N CYS A 98 2.63 -11.34 9.39
CA CYS A 98 3.63 -10.53 10.10
C CYS A 98 3.41 -10.46 11.62
N PHE A 99 4.44 -10.83 12.40
CA PHE A 99 4.38 -10.80 13.87
C PHE A 99 4.47 -9.38 14.44
N PHE A 100 4.94 -8.42 13.66
CA PHE A 100 5.10 -7.00 13.99
C PHE A 100 3.96 -6.11 13.42
N CYS A 101 2.83 -6.68 13.02
CA CYS A 101 1.79 -5.93 12.33
C CYS A 101 1.18 -4.85 13.22
N GLN A 102 1.27 -3.57 12.82
CA GLN A 102 0.70 -2.44 13.55
C GLN A 102 -0.81 -2.31 13.37
N ASN A 103 -1.35 -2.91 12.29
CA ASN A 103 -2.78 -2.95 11.99
C ASN A 103 -3.34 -4.37 12.20
N TRP A 104 -2.87 -5.06 13.24
CA TRP A 104 -3.24 -6.46 13.48
C TRP A 104 -4.73 -6.63 13.80
N ASP A 105 -5.35 -5.63 14.37
CA ASP A 105 -6.78 -5.56 14.72
C ASP A 105 -7.68 -5.80 13.49
N ILE A 106 -7.33 -5.26 12.32
CA ILE A 106 -8.01 -5.54 11.05
C ILE A 106 -7.32 -6.64 10.23
N SER A 107 -5.98 -6.68 10.18
CA SER A 107 -5.23 -7.63 9.34
C SER A 107 -5.34 -9.08 9.79
N LYS A 108 -5.65 -9.33 11.06
CA LYS A 108 -5.81 -10.68 11.64
C LYS A 108 -7.26 -11.00 11.96
N SER A 109 -8.19 -10.18 11.51
CA SER A 109 -9.62 -10.33 11.72
C SER A 109 -10.31 -10.88 10.48
N ARG A 110 -11.42 -11.54 10.70
CA ARG A 110 -12.35 -11.99 9.66
C ARG A 110 -13.32 -10.85 9.32
N ALA A 111 -13.94 -10.87 8.15
CA ALA A 111 -14.89 -9.84 7.73
C ALA A 111 -16.06 -9.66 8.70
N ASP A 112 -16.50 -10.72 9.38
CA ASP A 112 -17.60 -10.70 10.36
C ASP A 112 -17.19 -10.19 11.75
N GLN A 113 -15.89 -9.96 11.99
CA GLN A 113 -15.35 -9.47 13.26
C GLN A 113 -15.08 -7.96 13.28
N VAL A 114 -15.06 -7.33 12.12
CA VAL A 114 -14.87 -5.89 11.98
C VAL A 114 -16.18 -5.24 11.55
N GLY A 115 -16.54 -4.15 12.20
CA GLY A 115 -17.68 -3.34 11.79
C GLY A 115 -17.36 -2.69 10.44
N SER A 116 -18.19 -2.91 9.44
CA SER A 116 -18.05 -2.27 8.13
C SER A 116 -19.42 -1.83 7.60
N SER A 117 -19.45 -0.67 6.99
CA SER A 117 -20.61 -0.22 6.19
C SER A 117 -20.45 -0.69 4.76
N TYR A 118 -21.57 -0.92 4.05
CA TYR A 118 -21.54 -1.15 2.62
C TYR A 118 -21.26 0.17 1.90
N VAL A 119 -20.12 0.25 1.19
CA VAL A 119 -19.69 1.44 0.45
C VAL A 119 -19.33 1.03 -0.98
N PRO A 120 -20.21 1.21 -1.96
CA PRO A 120 -19.93 0.87 -3.35
C PRO A 120 -18.81 1.75 -3.93
N PRO A 121 -18.13 1.33 -5.03
CA PRO A 121 -16.99 2.04 -5.61
C PRO A 121 -17.22 3.52 -5.87
N GLU A 122 -18.37 3.88 -6.40
CA GLU A 122 -18.75 5.26 -6.73
C GLU A 122 -18.87 6.13 -5.47
N ASP A 123 -19.35 5.55 -4.37
CA ASP A 123 -19.49 6.26 -3.11
C ASP A 123 -18.12 6.49 -2.43
N VAL A 124 -17.13 5.60 -2.62
CA VAL A 124 -15.75 5.84 -2.20
C VAL A 124 -15.17 7.08 -2.90
N VAL A 125 -15.40 7.20 -4.21
CA VAL A 125 -14.99 8.37 -5.00
C VAL A 125 -15.66 9.64 -4.50
N LEU A 126 -16.97 9.60 -4.23
CA LEU A 126 -17.71 10.75 -3.66
C LEU A 126 -17.14 11.17 -2.30
N LEU A 127 -16.83 10.21 -1.41
CA LEU A 127 -16.21 10.49 -0.11
C LEU A 127 -14.83 11.12 -0.26
N ALA A 128 -14.00 10.63 -1.18
CA ALA A 128 -12.69 11.21 -1.46
C ALA A 128 -12.80 12.67 -1.97
N ILE A 129 -13.73 12.94 -2.89
CA ILE A 129 -13.98 14.27 -3.42
C ILE A 129 -14.51 15.20 -2.33
N GLN A 130 -15.49 14.78 -1.52
CA GLN A 130 -16.04 15.54 -0.40
C GLN A 130 -14.94 16.00 0.56
N ASN A 131 -13.97 15.12 0.79
CA ASN A 131 -12.85 15.37 1.68
C ASN A 131 -11.66 16.07 0.99
N ARG A 132 -11.81 16.53 -0.26
CA ARG A 132 -10.79 17.23 -1.05
C ARG A 132 -9.49 16.43 -1.17
N CYS A 133 -9.60 15.14 -1.36
CA CYS A 133 -8.46 14.28 -1.62
C CYS A 133 -8.11 14.30 -3.11
N ASP A 134 -6.82 14.32 -3.42
CA ASP A 134 -6.30 14.21 -4.80
C ASP A 134 -6.14 12.76 -5.24
N SER A 135 -6.16 11.83 -4.27
CA SER A 135 -5.94 10.41 -4.49
C SER A 135 -6.78 9.54 -3.56
N ILE A 136 -6.98 8.29 -3.95
CA ILE A 136 -7.51 7.21 -3.10
C ILE A 136 -6.37 6.20 -2.88
N ALA A 137 -6.12 5.79 -1.63
CA ALA A 137 -5.10 4.80 -1.29
C ALA A 137 -5.71 3.57 -0.65
N PHE A 138 -5.36 2.41 -1.19
CA PHE A 138 -5.63 1.10 -0.62
C PHE A 138 -4.45 0.72 0.27
N THR A 139 -4.66 0.62 1.58
CA THR A 139 -3.58 0.61 2.58
C THR A 139 -3.98 -0.10 3.88
N TYR A 140 -3.20 0.07 4.94
CA TYR A 140 -3.34 -0.46 6.30
C TYR A 140 -3.04 -1.95 6.41
N ASN A 141 -3.66 -2.81 5.62
CA ASN A 141 -3.39 -4.24 5.52
C ASN A 141 -2.85 -4.59 4.13
N GLU A 142 -3.51 -5.48 3.38
CA GLU A 142 -3.04 -5.84 2.03
C GLU A 142 -4.15 -5.62 0.99
N PRO A 143 -3.99 -4.66 0.08
CA PRO A 143 -5.01 -4.39 -0.93
C PRO A 143 -5.17 -5.48 -1.99
N THR A 144 -4.16 -6.29 -2.27
CA THR A 144 -4.26 -7.40 -3.23
C THR A 144 -5.42 -8.34 -2.92
N ILE A 145 -5.69 -8.63 -1.63
CA ILE A 145 -6.69 -9.64 -1.24
C ILE A 145 -8.13 -9.28 -1.58
N TRP A 146 -8.42 -8.01 -1.89
CA TRP A 146 -9.72 -7.50 -2.35
C TRP A 146 -9.62 -6.77 -3.71
N GLY A 147 -8.76 -7.31 -4.57
CA GLY A 147 -8.38 -6.74 -5.86
C GLY A 147 -9.54 -6.36 -6.76
N GLU A 148 -10.65 -7.10 -6.72
CA GLU A 148 -11.88 -6.79 -7.47
C GLU A 148 -12.41 -5.40 -7.11
N TYR A 149 -12.51 -5.11 -5.81
CA TYR A 149 -12.99 -3.82 -5.33
C TYR A 149 -11.99 -2.69 -5.61
N VAL A 150 -10.68 -3.00 -5.53
CA VAL A 150 -9.62 -2.06 -5.93
C VAL A 150 -9.78 -1.66 -7.39
N ILE A 151 -9.96 -2.61 -8.32
CA ILE A 151 -10.11 -2.36 -9.75
C ILE A 151 -11.32 -1.47 -10.04
N ASP A 152 -12.47 -1.78 -9.43
CA ASP A 152 -13.71 -1.04 -9.65
C ASP A 152 -13.60 0.40 -9.11
N ILE A 153 -12.98 0.59 -7.92
CA ILE A 153 -12.71 1.93 -7.39
C ILE A 153 -11.72 2.68 -8.28
N CYS A 154 -10.64 2.03 -8.75
CA CYS A 154 -9.67 2.66 -9.65
C CYS A 154 -10.35 3.16 -10.94
N SER A 155 -11.25 2.37 -11.50
CA SER A 155 -12.01 2.73 -12.70
C SER A 155 -12.89 3.97 -12.44
N ALA A 156 -13.66 3.97 -11.35
CA ALA A 156 -14.50 5.11 -10.98
C ALA A 156 -13.67 6.36 -10.60
N ALA A 157 -12.53 6.18 -9.93
CA ALA A 157 -11.61 7.26 -9.57
C ALA A 157 -11.01 7.94 -10.81
N LYS A 158 -10.61 7.16 -11.80
CA LYS A 158 -10.07 7.66 -13.07
C LYS A 158 -11.09 8.51 -13.83
N GLU A 159 -12.35 8.09 -13.88
CA GLU A 159 -13.45 8.85 -14.50
C GLU A 159 -13.69 10.19 -13.77
N ALA A 160 -13.49 10.22 -12.45
CA ALA A 160 -13.61 11.42 -11.63
C ALA A 160 -12.36 12.29 -11.57
N GLY A 161 -11.25 11.88 -12.20
CA GLY A 161 -9.97 12.60 -12.19
C GLY A 161 -9.22 12.51 -10.87
N LEU A 162 -9.42 11.46 -10.09
CA LEU A 162 -8.63 11.14 -8.90
C LEU A 162 -7.53 10.14 -9.24
N ASN A 163 -6.40 10.23 -8.53
CA ASN A 163 -5.33 9.27 -8.65
C ASN A 163 -5.54 8.09 -7.68
N THR A 164 -4.89 6.96 -7.97
CA THR A 164 -5.00 5.74 -7.17
C THR A 164 -3.65 5.24 -6.70
N VAL A 165 -3.60 4.75 -5.46
CA VAL A 165 -2.36 4.39 -4.78
C VAL A 165 -2.50 3.04 -4.10
N MET A 166 -1.55 2.13 -4.35
CA MET A 166 -1.40 0.87 -3.63
C MET A 166 -0.31 0.99 -2.56
N VAL A 167 -0.62 0.65 -1.31
CA VAL A 167 0.38 0.43 -0.26
C VAL A 167 0.33 -1.05 0.09
N SER A 168 1.25 -1.81 -0.47
CA SER A 168 1.17 -3.26 -0.57
C SER A 168 2.44 -3.94 -0.06
N ASN A 169 2.29 -5.16 0.42
CA ASN A 169 3.41 -6.03 0.75
C ASN A 169 4.03 -6.74 -0.48
N GLY A 170 3.49 -6.51 -1.66
CA GLY A 170 3.99 -7.06 -2.93
C GLY A 170 3.80 -8.56 -3.12
N TYR A 171 3.07 -9.27 -2.23
CA TYR A 171 2.89 -10.72 -2.30
C TYR A 171 1.68 -11.08 -3.17
N ILE A 172 1.86 -10.99 -4.49
CA ILE A 172 0.88 -11.19 -5.55
C ILE A 172 1.43 -12.15 -6.62
N THR A 173 0.56 -12.89 -7.32
CA THR A 173 0.95 -13.68 -8.50
C THR A 173 0.99 -12.82 -9.76
N TYR A 174 1.74 -13.28 -10.77
CA TYR A 174 1.79 -12.61 -12.07
C TYR A 174 0.41 -12.52 -12.74
N ASP A 175 -0.40 -13.57 -12.63
CA ASP A 175 -1.74 -13.64 -13.22
C ASP A 175 -2.69 -12.52 -12.70
N ALA A 176 -2.49 -12.08 -11.45
CA ALA A 176 -3.30 -11.02 -10.85
C ALA A 176 -2.66 -9.63 -10.95
N PHE A 177 -1.35 -9.56 -11.21
CA PHE A 177 -0.57 -8.33 -11.15
C PHE A 177 -1.08 -7.28 -12.14
N HIS A 178 -1.12 -7.59 -13.43
CA HIS A 178 -1.57 -6.64 -14.45
C HIS A 178 -3.03 -6.22 -14.26
N ASP A 179 -3.90 -7.17 -13.92
CA ASP A 179 -5.31 -6.86 -13.67
C ASP A 179 -5.51 -5.76 -12.60
N ILE A 180 -4.62 -5.71 -11.60
CA ILE A 180 -4.73 -4.74 -10.49
C ILE A 180 -3.87 -3.50 -10.77
N TYR A 181 -2.58 -3.69 -11.13
CA TYR A 181 -1.63 -2.58 -11.19
C TYR A 181 -1.74 -1.72 -12.45
N ASP A 182 -2.28 -2.22 -13.56
CA ASP A 182 -2.55 -1.41 -14.77
C ASP A 182 -3.63 -0.33 -14.53
N HIS A 183 -4.37 -0.43 -13.44
CA HIS A 183 -5.35 0.58 -13.01
C HIS A 183 -4.79 1.54 -11.95
N THR A 184 -3.53 1.38 -11.53
CA THR A 184 -2.92 2.09 -10.40
C THR A 184 -1.95 3.16 -10.89
N ASP A 185 -1.96 4.36 -10.27
CA ASP A 185 -1.05 5.47 -10.64
C ASP A 185 0.27 5.42 -9.87
N ALA A 186 0.22 5.01 -8.59
CA ALA A 186 1.41 4.88 -7.75
C ALA A 186 1.31 3.73 -6.75
N ALA A 187 2.48 3.26 -6.29
CA ALA A 187 2.56 2.23 -5.26
C ALA A 187 3.70 2.51 -4.26
N ASN A 188 3.48 2.14 -3.00
CA ASN A 188 4.56 1.90 -2.06
C ASN A 188 4.61 0.42 -1.75
N ILE A 189 5.76 -0.22 -1.95
CA ILE A 189 5.94 -1.65 -1.76
C ILE A 189 6.82 -1.91 -0.54
N ASP A 190 6.28 -2.68 0.40
CA ASP A 190 6.99 -3.12 1.59
C ASP A 190 7.98 -4.24 1.26
N LEU A 191 9.26 -3.92 1.01
CA LEU A 191 10.35 -4.89 1.03
C LEU A 191 10.83 -5.04 2.48
N LYS A 192 10.19 -5.96 3.21
CA LYS A 192 10.26 -6.01 4.68
C LYS A 192 11.61 -6.43 5.24
N ALA A 193 12.39 -7.21 4.48
CA ALA A 193 13.74 -7.66 4.78
C ALA A 193 14.40 -8.18 3.49
N PHE A 194 15.67 -8.56 3.56
CA PHE A 194 16.37 -9.10 2.39
C PHE A 194 16.87 -10.54 2.62
N THR A 195 16.19 -11.30 3.49
CA THR A 195 16.47 -12.70 3.76
C THR A 195 15.21 -13.56 3.72
N GLU A 196 15.32 -14.74 3.11
CA GLU A 196 14.24 -15.73 3.10
C GLU A 196 13.88 -16.18 4.52
N LYS A 197 14.88 -16.23 5.42
CA LYS A 197 14.67 -16.55 6.84
C LYS A 197 13.67 -15.60 7.49
N PHE A 198 13.85 -14.28 7.32
CA PHE A 198 12.92 -13.29 7.87
C PHE A 198 11.51 -13.47 7.29
N TYR A 199 11.43 -13.65 5.97
CA TYR A 199 10.13 -13.85 5.32
C TYR A 199 9.43 -15.12 5.82
N GLY A 200 10.14 -16.24 5.93
CA GLY A 200 9.57 -17.50 6.40
C GLY A 200 9.17 -17.49 7.88
N GLU A 201 10.03 -16.95 8.75
CA GLU A 201 9.82 -17.03 10.20
C GLU A 201 8.97 -15.88 10.78
N ILE A 202 9.05 -14.67 10.20
CA ILE A 202 8.46 -13.44 10.76
C ILE A 202 7.22 -13.00 10.01
N THR A 203 7.18 -13.16 8.68
CA THR A 203 6.03 -12.79 7.86
C THR A 203 5.20 -13.99 7.38
N LEU A 204 5.72 -15.21 7.55
CA LEU A 204 5.12 -16.49 7.11
C LEU A 204 4.86 -16.52 5.59
N THR A 205 5.80 -15.98 4.80
CA THR A 205 5.76 -15.92 3.33
C THR A 205 7.16 -16.14 2.74
N HIS A 206 7.38 -15.78 1.48
CA HIS A 206 8.63 -15.89 0.76
C HIS A 206 9.09 -14.53 0.22
N LEU A 207 10.40 -14.31 0.16
CA LEU A 207 11.01 -13.08 -0.35
C LEU A 207 10.86 -12.98 -1.88
N GLN A 208 11.17 -14.07 -2.60
CA GLN A 208 11.27 -14.05 -4.07
C GLN A 208 10.03 -13.46 -4.77
N PRO A 209 8.77 -13.80 -4.41
CA PRO A 209 7.60 -13.20 -5.06
C PRO A 209 7.51 -11.67 -4.92
N VAL A 210 8.04 -11.10 -3.83
CA VAL A 210 8.09 -9.64 -3.64
C VAL A 210 9.13 -9.01 -4.55
N LEU A 211 10.29 -9.66 -4.72
CA LEU A 211 11.31 -9.22 -5.67
C LEU A 211 10.81 -9.30 -7.11
N ASP A 212 10.15 -10.38 -7.49
CA ASP A 212 9.56 -10.56 -8.82
C ASP A 212 8.54 -9.45 -9.12
N MET A 213 7.67 -9.16 -8.17
CA MET A 213 6.68 -8.08 -8.30
C MET A 213 7.32 -6.70 -8.48
N LEU A 214 8.42 -6.38 -7.78
CA LEU A 214 9.17 -5.15 -7.99
C LEU A 214 9.77 -5.07 -9.40
N LEU A 215 10.23 -6.20 -9.95
CA LEU A 215 10.73 -6.28 -11.32
C LEU A 215 9.61 -6.06 -12.35
N TRP A 216 8.42 -6.61 -12.14
CA TRP A 216 7.25 -6.38 -13.00
C TRP A 216 6.83 -4.90 -12.97
N LEU A 217 6.73 -4.29 -11.79
CA LEU A 217 6.47 -2.85 -11.67
C LEU A 217 7.46 -2.01 -12.48
N LYS A 218 8.75 -2.32 -12.37
CA LYS A 218 9.82 -1.58 -13.02
C LYS A 218 9.81 -1.72 -14.54
N ASN A 219 9.58 -2.93 -15.03
CA ASN A 219 9.82 -3.28 -16.44
C ASN A 219 8.56 -3.28 -17.30
N GLU A 220 7.39 -3.47 -16.69
CA GLU A 220 6.17 -3.77 -17.41
C GLU A 220 5.06 -2.73 -17.21
N THR A 221 5.25 -1.76 -16.28
CA THR A 221 4.25 -0.73 -16.01
C THR A 221 4.79 0.69 -16.06
N ASN A 222 3.85 1.66 -16.05
CA ASN A 222 4.15 3.08 -15.84
C ASN A 222 3.79 3.55 -14.42
N VAL A 223 3.47 2.63 -13.52
CA VAL A 223 3.17 2.93 -12.13
C VAL A 223 4.39 3.57 -11.47
N TRP A 224 4.21 4.73 -10.84
CA TRP A 224 5.26 5.27 -9.98
C TRP A 224 5.36 4.43 -8.71
N PHE A 225 6.55 3.99 -8.32
CA PHE A 225 6.66 3.25 -7.07
C PHE A 225 7.85 3.67 -6.20
N GLU A 226 7.67 3.52 -4.91
CA GLU A 226 8.68 3.71 -3.86
C GLU A 226 8.72 2.46 -2.97
N ILE A 227 9.83 2.23 -2.30
CA ILE A 227 10.05 1.02 -1.50
C ILE A 227 10.15 1.40 -0.02
N THR A 228 9.50 0.65 0.85
CA THR A 228 9.62 0.80 2.31
C THR A 228 10.25 -0.44 2.94
N ASN A 229 11.27 -0.23 3.78
CA ASN A 229 11.86 -1.24 4.64
C ASN A 229 11.68 -0.81 6.11
N LEU A 230 10.87 -1.56 6.85
CA LEU A 230 10.68 -1.38 8.30
C LEU A 230 11.83 -2.07 9.02
N MET A 231 12.74 -1.30 9.61
CA MET A 231 13.91 -1.84 10.31
C MET A 231 13.54 -2.29 11.73
N ILE A 232 13.77 -3.56 12.02
CA ILE A 232 13.47 -4.18 13.32
C ILE A 232 14.77 -4.62 13.97
N PRO A 233 15.11 -4.07 15.17
CA PRO A 233 16.37 -4.40 15.84
C PRO A 233 16.60 -5.90 15.99
N THR A 234 17.80 -6.36 15.61
CA THR A 234 18.28 -7.74 15.64
C THR A 234 17.64 -8.72 14.65
N LEU A 235 16.68 -8.26 13.81
CA LEU A 235 16.02 -9.14 12.84
C LEU A 235 16.42 -8.82 11.39
N ASN A 236 16.44 -7.54 11.00
CA ASN A 236 16.77 -7.09 9.65
C ASN A 236 17.55 -5.76 9.63
N ASP A 237 18.17 -5.38 10.74
CA ASP A 237 18.93 -4.12 10.88
C ASP A 237 20.44 -4.28 10.70
N ALA A 238 20.90 -5.47 10.29
CA ALA A 238 22.31 -5.72 10.03
C ALA A 238 22.82 -4.89 8.83
N ALA A 239 24.01 -4.29 8.99
CA ALA A 239 24.62 -3.47 7.94
C ALA A 239 24.86 -4.26 6.63
N GLU A 240 25.16 -5.56 6.73
CA GLU A 240 25.37 -6.43 5.57
C GLU A 240 24.06 -6.64 4.79
N GLU A 241 22.98 -7.01 5.47
CA GLU A 241 21.66 -7.15 4.83
C GLU A 241 21.20 -5.85 4.16
N THR A 242 21.48 -4.70 4.82
CA THR A 242 21.20 -3.38 4.23
C THR A 242 22.01 -3.16 2.94
N ARG A 243 23.31 -3.59 2.88
CA ARG A 243 24.11 -3.49 1.65
C ARG A 243 23.59 -4.39 0.54
N GLU A 244 23.21 -5.62 0.87
CA GLU A 244 22.64 -6.57 -0.10
C GLU A 244 21.32 -6.04 -0.69
N LEU A 245 20.41 -5.53 0.15
CA LEU A 245 19.17 -4.89 -0.27
C LEU A 245 19.43 -3.71 -1.21
N CYS A 246 20.33 -2.80 -0.84
CA CYS A 246 20.67 -1.63 -1.65
C CYS A 246 21.35 -2.04 -2.97
N GLY A 247 22.24 -3.04 -2.94
CA GLY A 247 22.89 -3.58 -4.12
C GLY A 247 21.89 -4.14 -5.12
N TRP A 248 20.94 -4.94 -4.65
CA TRP A 248 19.86 -5.48 -5.48
C TRP A 248 18.98 -4.38 -6.10
N ILE A 249 18.58 -3.36 -5.30
CA ILE A 249 17.81 -2.22 -5.83
C ILE A 249 18.59 -1.52 -6.93
N LEU A 250 19.87 -1.23 -6.72
CA LEU A 250 20.72 -0.56 -7.73
C LEU A 250 20.84 -1.36 -9.02
N GLU A 251 21.09 -2.66 -8.91
CA GLU A 251 21.30 -3.55 -10.05
C GLU A 251 20.01 -3.73 -10.88
N HIS A 252 18.87 -3.89 -10.22
CA HIS A 252 17.63 -4.30 -10.87
C HIS A 252 16.63 -3.16 -11.11
N LEU A 253 16.60 -2.16 -10.22
CA LEU A 253 15.62 -1.07 -10.29
C LEU A 253 16.24 0.28 -10.61
N GLY A 254 17.56 0.41 -10.41
CA GLY A 254 18.34 1.62 -10.65
C GLY A 254 18.39 2.60 -9.47
N PRO A 255 19.20 3.67 -9.57
CA PRO A 255 19.51 4.56 -8.46
C PRO A 255 18.38 5.51 -8.07
N ASP A 256 17.36 5.63 -8.91
CA ASP A 256 16.31 6.66 -8.81
C ASP A 256 15.03 6.21 -8.10
N VAL A 257 14.91 4.92 -7.75
CA VAL A 257 13.76 4.41 -6.98
C VAL A 257 13.91 4.86 -5.52
N PRO A 258 12.95 5.61 -4.96
CA PRO A 258 13.04 6.05 -3.58
C PRO A 258 12.93 4.87 -2.59
N LEU A 259 13.84 4.86 -1.61
CA LEU A 259 13.88 3.88 -0.54
C LEU A 259 13.62 4.55 0.81
N HIS A 260 12.66 4.03 1.58
CA HIS A 260 12.29 4.51 2.90
C HIS A 260 12.71 3.50 3.97
N PHE A 261 13.65 3.86 4.84
CA PHE A 261 13.90 3.13 6.07
C PHE A 261 13.02 3.70 7.17
N THR A 262 12.17 2.87 7.78
CA THR A 262 11.22 3.31 8.80
C THR A 262 11.46 2.62 10.14
N ALA A 263 11.27 3.37 11.23
CA ALA A 263 11.45 2.83 12.57
C ALA A 263 10.27 1.94 12.97
N PHE A 264 10.60 0.76 13.49
CA PHE A 264 9.68 -0.16 14.14
C PHE A 264 9.40 0.30 15.59
N HIS A 265 8.22 0.00 16.09
CA HIS A 265 7.89 -0.03 17.52
C HIS A 265 7.21 -1.37 17.87
N PRO A 266 7.37 -1.86 19.12
CA PRO A 266 6.75 -3.12 19.55
C PRO A 266 5.25 -3.11 19.35
N ASP A 267 4.75 -4.16 18.67
CA ASP A 267 3.33 -4.35 18.46
C ASP A 267 2.99 -5.83 18.22
N PHE A 268 1.70 -6.19 18.32
CA PHE A 268 1.12 -7.52 18.12
C PHE A 268 1.90 -8.62 18.85
N LYS A 269 2.59 -9.51 18.11
CA LYS A 269 3.36 -10.64 18.67
C LYS A 269 4.82 -10.33 18.92
N LEU A 270 5.32 -9.20 18.43
CA LEU A 270 6.73 -8.81 18.54
C LEU A 270 6.90 -7.71 19.60
N GLN A 271 6.65 -8.07 20.86
CA GLN A 271 6.71 -7.17 22.02
C GLN A 271 8.08 -7.19 22.71
N ASP A 272 8.93 -8.15 22.39
CA ASP A 272 10.25 -8.37 23.03
C ASP A 272 11.40 -7.58 22.36
N LYS A 273 11.13 -6.89 21.26
CA LYS A 273 12.10 -6.07 20.56
C LYS A 273 11.95 -4.60 20.96
N PRO A 274 13.07 -3.87 21.14
CA PRO A 274 12.99 -2.44 21.39
C PRO A 274 12.56 -1.68 20.14
N ARG A 275 12.06 -0.46 20.32
CA ARG A 275 11.86 0.50 19.23
C ARG A 275 13.18 0.71 18.48
N THR A 276 13.12 0.87 17.17
CA THR A 276 14.33 1.15 16.36
C THR A 276 14.92 2.50 16.75
N PRO A 277 16.22 2.53 17.15
CA PRO A 277 16.93 3.78 17.40
C PRO A 277 17.10 4.60 16.11
N ALA A 278 17.09 5.94 16.22
CA ALA A 278 17.31 6.81 15.08
C ALA A 278 18.67 6.56 14.39
N GLU A 279 19.68 6.24 15.18
CA GLU A 279 21.05 5.92 14.71
C GLU A 279 21.07 4.73 13.74
N THR A 280 20.19 3.75 13.93
CA THR A 280 20.03 2.60 13.02
C THR A 280 19.57 3.08 11.64
N LEU A 281 18.55 3.96 11.59
CA LEU A 281 18.06 4.53 10.34
C LEU A 281 19.09 5.43 9.67
N HIS A 282 19.77 6.27 10.45
CA HIS A 282 20.88 7.11 9.95
C HIS A 282 22.03 6.27 9.35
N ALA A 283 22.35 5.13 9.97
CA ALA A 283 23.37 4.21 9.46
C ALA A 283 22.92 3.54 8.15
N ALA A 284 21.67 3.04 8.09
CA ALA A 284 21.10 2.43 6.89
C ALA A 284 21.02 3.43 5.73
N ARG A 285 20.57 4.66 5.99
CA ARG A 285 20.54 5.74 5.00
C ARG A 285 21.94 6.05 4.45
N ARG A 286 22.96 6.13 5.31
CA ARG A 286 24.36 6.33 4.85
C ARG A 286 24.83 5.19 3.97
N ILE A 287 24.55 3.93 4.33
CA ILE A 287 24.90 2.76 3.52
C ILE A 287 24.26 2.88 2.13
N ALA A 288 22.97 3.16 2.06
CA ALA A 288 22.23 3.27 0.81
C ALA A 288 22.73 4.40 -0.10
N LEU A 289 22.97 5.60 0.47
CA LEU A 289 23.52 6.74 -0.28
C LEU A 289 24.97 6.47 -0.75
N ASN A 290 25.79 5.82 0.05
CA ASN A 290 27.17 5.45 -0.31
C ASN A 290 27.21 4.34 -1.36
N ALA A 291 26.19 3.47 -1.39
CA ALA A 291 26.02 2.48 -2.45
C ALA A 291 25.65 3.10 -3.81
N GLY A 292 25.09 4.32 -3.82
CA GLY A 292 24.75 5.06 -5.05
C GLY A 292 23.26 5.32 -5.24
N LEU A 293 22.38 4.98 -4.30
CA LEU A 293 20.97 5.36 -4.35
C LEU A 293 20.83 6.89 -4.20
N HIS A 294 19.97 7.50 -5.02
CA HIS A 294 19.82 8.95 -5.03
C HIS A 294 18.83 9.47 -3.99
N TYR A 295 17.79 8.70 -3.68
CA TYR A 295 16.66 9.11 -2.84
C TYR A 295 16.43 8.11 -1.73
N VAL A 296 16.92 8.44 -0.53
CA VAL A 296 16.82 7.57 0.66
C VAL A 296 16.24 8.39 1.81
N TYR A 297 15.13 7.91 2.36
CA TYR A 297 14.35 8.60 3.37
C TYR A 297 14.33 7.86 4.71
N GLU A 298 14.13 8.62 5.79
CA GLU A 298 13.93 8.11 7.14
C GLU A 298 12.51 8.41 7.58
N GLY A 299 11.79 7.39 8.05
CA GLY A 299 10.39 7.49 8.48
C GLY A 299 10.17 7.05 9.92
N ASN A 300 9.04 7.46 10.50
CA ASN A 300 8.64 7.19 11.88
C ASN A 300 9.62 7.75 12.94
N ILE A 301 10.45 8.72 12.55
CA ILE A 301 11.31 9.54 13.43
C ILE A 301 11.28 11.00 12.97
N TYR A 302 11.62 11.91 13.86
CA TYR A 302 11.89 13.31 13.49
C TYR A 302 13.35 13.42 13.04
N SER A 303 13.57 13.66 11.75
CA SER A 303 14.91 13.88 11.18
C SER A 303 14.82 14.68 9.88
N ASP A 304 15.94 15.28 9.47
CA ASP A 304 16.08 15.90 8.13
C ASP A 304 16.18 14.83 7.02
N GLY A 305 16.22 13.54 7.39
CA GLY A 305 16.22 12.41 6.46
C GLY A 305 14.91 12.24 5.67
N ALA A 306 13.83 12.95 6.03
CA ALA A 306 12.58 13.01 5.27
C ALA A 306 12.62 14.03 4.10
N ASP A 307 13.63 14.90 4.05
CA ASP A 307 13.77 15.95 3.04
C ASP A 307 14.24 15.41 1.68
N THR A 308 13.72 15.98 0.59
CA THR A 308 14.19 15.67 -0.76
C THR A 308 15.21 16.71 -1.21
N SER A 309 16.41 16.28 -1.57
CA SER A 309 17.49 17.12 -2.10
C SER A 309 17.88 16.69 -3.52
N CYS A 310 18.36 17.65 -4.31
CA CYS A 310 18.87 17.38 -5.65
C CYS A 310 20.09 16.45 -5.60
N PRO A 311 20.13 15.32 -6.32
CA PRO A 311 21.26 14.41 -6.29
C PRO A 311 22.54 15.04 -6.85
N SER A 312 22.42 15.99 -7.79
CA SER A 312 23.56 16.65 -8.44
C SER A 312 24.13 17.82 -7.63
N CYS A 313 23.30 18.78 -7.21
CA CYS A 313 23.79 20.02 -6.59
C CYS A 313 23.43 20.17 -5.11
N LYS A 314 22.81 19.15 -4.50
CA LYS A 314 22.41 19.06 -3.08
C LYS A 314 21.45 20.17 -2.61
N THR A 315 20.85 20.95 -3.53
CA THR A 315 19.83 21.94 -3.19
C THR A 315 18.63 21.25 -2.58
N LEU A 316 18.13 21.76 -1.44
CA LEU A 316 16.88 21.33 -0.83
C LEU A 316 15.69 21.63 -1.75
N LEU A 317 14.94 20.61 -2.11
CA LEU A 317 13.83 20.66 -3.05
C LEU A 317 12.46 20.56 -2.37
N VAL A 318 12.32 19.61 -1.44
CA VAL A 318 11.10 19.46 -0.63
C VAL A 318 11.53 19.32 0.83
N LYS A 319 10.99 20.20 1.69
CA LYS A 319 11.20 20.12 3.13
C LYS A 319 9.98 19.53 3.81
N ARG A 320 10.22 18.58 4.70
CA ARG A 320 9.16 17.89 5.46
C ARG A 320 9.39 17.98 6.96
N SER A 321 8.30 18.07 7.69
CA SER A 321 8.28 17.86 9.14
C SER A 321 7.27 16.77 9.42
N TRP A 322 7.75 15.60 9.78
CA TRP A 322 6.91 14.38 9.87
C TRP A 322 6.25 14.11 8.51
N HIS A 323 4.92 14.23 8.41
CA HIS A 323 4.16 14.05 7.17
C HIS A 323 3.69 15.39 6.56
N ASP A 324 4.14 16.52 7.08
CA ASP A 324 3.76 17.85 6.60
C ASP A 324 4.81 18.42 5.66
N VAL A 325 4.40 18.85 4.47
CA VAL A 325 5.27 19.49 3.48
C VAL A 325 5.33 20.99 3.73
N GLN A 326 6.45 21.45 4.28
CA GLN A 326 6.69 22.86 4.59
C GLN A 326 7.19 23.68 3.38
N LEU A 327 7.86 23.01 2.43
CA LEU A 327 8.39 23.63 1.22
C LEU A 327 8.34 22.61 0.08
N ASN A 328 7.87 23.02 -1.10
CA ASN A 328 7.98 22.25 -2.33
C ASN A 328 8.43 23.14 -3.49
N ARG A 329 9.60 22.85 -4.06
CA ARG A 329 10.22 23.55 -5.19
C ARG A 329 10.18 22.75 -6.49
N LEU A 330 9.50 21.61 -6.53
CA LEU A 330 9.51 20.63 -7.63
C LEU A 330 8.25 20.69 -8.52
N GLN A 331 7.54 21.79 -8.59
CA GLN A 331 6.32 21.90 -9.40
C GLN A 331 6.51 21.52 -10.89
N THR A 332 7.72 21.70 -11.41
CA THR A 332 8.08 21.36 -12.79
C THR A 332 8.85 20.02 -12.91
N GLY A 333 9.08 19.31 -11.80
CA GLY A 333 9.89 18.09 -11.80
C GLY A 333 11.39 18.32 -12.04
N LYS A 334 11.89 19.57 -11.98
CA LYS A 334 13.30 19.91 -12.20
C LYS A 334 13.85 20.73 -11.04
N CYS A 335 15.12 20.49 -10.71
CA CYS A 335 15.84 21.30 -9.73
C CYS A 335 15.92 22.76 -10.21
N PRO A 336 15.43 23.74 -9.43
CA PRO A 336 15.45 25.15 -9.84
C PRO A 336 16.84 25.75 -9.91
N LYS A 337 17.86 25.11 -9.28
CA LYS A 337 19.25 25.60 -9.27
C LYS A 337 20.06 25.10 -10.47
N CYS A 338 19.99 23.80 -10.80
CA CYS A 338 20.86 23.19 -11.79
C CYS A 338 20.12 22.53 -12.97
N GLY A 339 18.78 22.52 -12.96
CA GLY A 339 17.98 21.95 -14.05
C GLY A 339 17.87 20.43 -14.06
N THR A 340 18.57 19.70 -13.15
CA THR A 340 18.49 18.24 -13.07
C THR A 340 17.03 17.79 -12.94
N ALA A 341 16.59 16.87 -13.79
CA ALA A 341 15.27 16.24 -13.68
C ALA A 341 15.23 15.35 -12.42
N ILE A 342 14.16 15.45 -11.66
CA ILE A 342 13.93 14.67 -10.45
C ILE A 342 12.79 13.70 -10.75
N PRO A 343 13.04 12.39 -10.78
CA PRO A 343 12.01 11.38 -11.03
C PRO A 343 10.87 11.47 -10.02
N GLY A 344 9.64 11.33 -10.48
CA GLY A 344 8.44 11.43 -9.65
C GLY A 344 7.20 11.95 -10.40
N ARG A 345 6.11 12.12 -9.66
CA ARG A 345 4.87 12.77 -10.10
C ARG A 345 4.65 14.03 -9.24
N TRP A 346 5.02 15.19 -9.76
CA TRP A 346 5.11 16.44 -8.97
C TRP A 346 3.88 17.34 -9.12
N ALA A 347 3.03 17.06 -10.08
CA ALA A 347 1.76 17.75 -10.30
C ALA A 347 0.66 16.72 -10.58
N ASN A 348 -0.56 17.00 -10.11
CA ASN A 348 -1.71 16.17 -10.42
C ASN A 348 -2.04 16.28 -11.92
N PRO A 349 -1.95 15.19 -12.71
CA PRO A 349 -2.21 15.20 -14.14
C PRO A 349 -3.65 15.55 -14.48
N HIS A 350 -4.58 15.31 -13.56
CA HIS A 350 -6.01 15.59 -13.72
C HIS A 350 -6.38 17.03 -13.30
N GLY A 351 -5.44 17.78 -12.73
CA GLY A 351 -5.71 19.11 -12.19
C GLY A 351 -6.50 19.07 -10.88
N LYS A 352 -7.24 20.14 -10.58
CA LYS A 352 -8.10 20.22 -9.39
C LYS A 352 -9.49 19.68 -9.70
N THR A 353 -10.07 18.97 -8.76
CA THR A 353 -11.48 18.52 -8.84
C THR A 353 -12.40 19.70 -9.15
N PRO A 354 -13.27 19.62 -10.18
CA PRO A 354 -14.20 20.70 -10.51
C PRO A 354 -15.12 21.04 -9.34
N GLN A 355 -15.34 22.36 -9.12
CA GLN A 355 -16.15 22.84 -7.99
C GLN A 355 -17.57 22.24 -7.96
N LYS A 356 -18.20 22.09 -9.12
CA LYS A 356 -19.53 21.47 -9.24
C LYS A 356 -19.57 20.01 -8.75
N LEU A 357 -18.51 19.24 -9.06
CA LEU A 357 -18.39 17.85 -8.62
C LEU A 357 -18.20 17.77 -7.09
N TYR A 358 -17.40 18.68 -6.54
CA TYR A 358 -17.24 18.83 -5.09
C TYR A 358 -18.56 19.14 -4.37
N GLU A 359 -19.35 20.10 -4.90
CA GLU A 359 -20.65 20.48 -4.33
C GLU A 359 -21.64 19.31 -4.38
N HIS A 360 -21.70 18.59 -5.50
CA HIS A 360 -22.51 17.40 -5.63
C HIS A 360 -22.10 16.31 -4.62
N ALA A 361 -20.81 15.97 -4.56
CA ALA A 361 -20.28 14.96 -3.64
C ALA A 361 -20.60 15.29 -2.17
N ARG A 362 -20.47 16.57 -1.77
CA ARG A 362 -20.79 17.02 -0.42
C ARG A 362 -22.25 16.79 -0.04
N VAL A 363 -23.20 17.01 -0.96
CA VAL A 363 -24.63 16.80 -0.70
C VAL A 363 -24.94 15.32 -0.59
N VAL A 364 -24.45 14.50 -1.54
CA VAL A 364 -24.74 13.05 -1.58
C VAL A 364 -24.11 12.33 -0.39
N ALA A 365 -22.82 12.59 -0.11
CA ALA A 365 -22.14 11.93 0.98
C ALA A 365 -22.71 12.31 2.36
N ALA A 366 -23.06 13.59 2.58
CA ALA A 366 -23.71 14.00 3.82
C ALA A 366 -25.07 13.31 4.06
N SER A 367 -25.79 12.96 3.01
CA SER A 367 -27.07 12.26 3.14
C SER A 367 -26.93 10.76 3.40
N LYS A 368 -25.87 10.12 2.89
CA LYS A 368 -25.65 8.67 2.98
C LYS A 368 -24.74 8.25 4.13
N TYR A 369 -23.78 9.11 4.51
CA TYR A 369 -22.65 8.77 5.37
C TYR A 369 -22.44 9.78 6.50
N SER A 370 -23.52 10.35 7.03
CA SER A 370 -23.48 11.31 8.15
C SER A 370 -22.80 10.77 9.41
N ASP A 371 -22.80 9.45 9.57
CA ASP A 371 -22.28 8.76 10.76
C ASP A 371 -20.79 8.40 10.64
N LEU A 372 -20.18 8.60 9.46
CA LEU A 372 -18.75 8.36 9.26
C LEU A 372 -17.96 9.59 9.72
N ASN A 373 -17.18 9.43 10.79
CA ASN A 373 -16.17 10.40 11.22
C ASN A 373 -14.91 10.26 10.35
N LEU A 374 -14.83 11.00 9.24
CA LEU A 374 -13.73 10.99 8.26
C LEU A 374 -12.85 12.24 8.37
#